data_ff820d0e3361fec95808a75fde0d6860
#
_entry.id   ff820d0e3361fec95808a75fde0d6860
#
_cell.length_a   1.000
_cell.length_b   1.000
_cell.length_c   1.000
_cell.angle_alpha   90.00
_cell.angle_beta   90.00
_cell.angle_gamma   90.00
#
_symmetry.space_group_name_H-M   'P 1'
#
loop_
_entity.id
_entity.type
_entity.pdbx_description
1 polymer ?
#
loop_
_entity_poly.entity_id
_entity_poly.type
_entity_poly.pdbx_seq_one_letter_code
_entity_poly.pdbx_strand_id
1 'polypeptide(L)'
;MLRTHDAGSLNASSVGTKVVLAGWVARRRDHGGVAFIDLRDSTGAVQVVINDEKVAGELRAEWCVLISGVVKTRPAGNENKDIPTGEIEVVCEELKVLSEATALPFPVDSGDIGNISEEVRLKYRYLDLRREGPAKNLRLRSKVTTAIRDVMAKQDFLEIETPYLTRSTPEGARDFLVPVRLQPGSWYALPQSPQLFKQLLMVAGMERYYQIARCFRDEDFRADRQPEFTQLDIEISFADQADVIAIAEKVLVNVFEKVVQYKIPTPIPHMTYRDAMRDYGSDKPDLRFDNKITDVTEFFKETSFRVFQAEYVGAVVMPGGANSPRRELDAWQDWAKARGAKGLAYILVGEDSTLSGPVAKNLSEEESAGIAAQVGAKNGDAIFFAAGSTISSQNLLGAVRLEIGQRCNLIDEKAWNFVWIVDAPMFEPVDAENPSAGWTAVHHPFTGPKPEYAQTFDKDPKNALAYAYDIVLNGNEIGGGSIRIHQREMQQRVFKTIGLSQAEAESKFGFLLEAFNYGPPPHGGIALGLDRLCALLAGAASIREVIAFPKTASGGDPLTGAPTPITPAQRKESGVDTPAAAK
;
A
#
# COMPACT_ATOMS: atom_id res chain seq x y z
N MET A 1 -34.49 5.99 -18.62
CA MET A 1 -34.07 5.49 -17.27
C MET A 1 -35.35 5.32 -16.46
N LEU A 2 -35.38 4.39 -15.49
CA LEU A 2 -36.55 4.17 -14.62
C LEU A 2 -36.80 5.34 -13.67
N ARG A 3 -35.76 6.11 -13.30
CA ARG A 3 -35.84 7.26 -12.39
C ARG A 3 -35.52 8.57 -13.10
N THR A 4 -36.11 9.67 -12.60
CA THR A 4 -35.87 11.03 -13.10
C THR A 4 -34.78 11.76 -12.33
N HIS A 5 -34.63 11.46 -11.05
CA HIS A 5 -33.65 12.11 -10.14
C HIS A 5 -32.98 11.08 -9.25
N ASP A 6 -31.81 11.44 -8.75
CA ASP A 6 -31.11 10.71 -7.70
C ASP A 6 -31.60 11.18 -6.33
N ALA A 7 -31.74 10.27 -5.37
CA ALA A 7 -32.31 10.54 -4.05
C ALA A 7 -31.50 11.61 -3.27
N GLY A 8 -30.17 11.47 -3.26
CA GLY A 8 -29.28 12.40 -2.54
C GLY A 8 -29.01 13.71 -3.27
N SER A 9 -29.48 13.88 -4.53
CA SER A 9 -29.29 15.13 -5.28
C SER A 9 -30.39 16.16 -5.04
N LEU A 10 -31.50 15.76 -4.42
CA LEU A 10 -32.63 16.63 -4.13
C LEU A 10 -32.28 17.64 -3.01
N ASN A 11 -32.84 18.85 -3.12
CA ASN A 11 -32.62 19.93 -2.16
C ASN A 11 -33.81 20.92 -2.16
N ALA A 12 -33.70 22.01 -1.41
CA ALA A 12 -34.77 23.01 -1.29
C ALA A 12 -35.23 23.58 -2.64
N SER A 13 -34.37 23.69 -3.66
CA SER A 13 -34.75 24.15 -5.00
C SER A 13 -35.59 23.13 -5.77
N SER A 14 -35.66 21.88 -5.32
CA SER A 14 -36.47 20.82 -5.91
C SER A 14 -37.92 20.83 -5.41
N VAL A 15 -38.30 21.68 -4.47
CA VAL A 15 -39.65 21.75 -3.90
C VAL A 15 -40.70 22.05 -5.00
N GLY A 16 -41.78 21.29 -4.99
CA GLY A 16 -42.85 21.34 -6.01
C GLY A 16 -42.60 20.47 -7.25
N THR A 17 -41.38 19.92 -7.39
CA THR A 17 -41.06 19.05 -8.54
C THR A 17 -41.65 17.66 -8.33
N LYS A 18 -42.25 17.13 -9.40
CA LYS A 18 -42.65 15.72 -9.47
C LYS A 18 -41.46 14.88 -9.87
N VAL A 19 -41.12 13.88 -9.03
CA VAL A 19 -39.94 13.04 -9.18
C VAL A 19 -40.32 11.56 -9.24
N VAL A 20 -39.50 10.78 -9.94
CA VAL A 20 -39.48 9.32 -9.86
C VAL A 20 -38.11 8.92 -9.33
N LEU A 21 -38.09 8.28 -8.18
CA LEU A 21 -36.90 7.84 -7.47
C LEU A 21 -36.83 6.31 -7.44
N ALA A 22 -35.62 5.76 -7.48
CA ALA A 22 -35.38 4.33 -7.28
C ALA A 22 -34.24 4.12 -6.31
N GLY A 23 -34.40 3.22 -5.35
CA GLY A 23 -33.40 2.96 -4.32
C GLY A 23 -33.81 1.87 -3.35
N TRP A 24 -33.08 1.78 -2.25
CA TRP A 24 -33.34 0.84 -1.17
C TRP A 24 -33.96 1.54 0.02
N VAL A 25 -34.90 0.85 0.69
CA VAL A 25 -35.48 1.29 1.97
C VAL A 25 -34.42 1.11 3.06
N ALA A 26 -33.68 2.16 3.40
CA ALA A 26 -32.64 2.09 4.43
C ALA A 26 -33.25 1.97 5.83
N ARG A 27 -34.25 2.81 6.12
CA ARG A 27 -34.99 2.80 7.41
C ARG A 27 -36.46 3.02 7.17
N ARG A 28 -37.28 2.47 8.04
CA ARG A 28 -38.72 2.71 8.13
C ARG A 28 -39.08 3.14 9.55
N ARG A 29 -39.95 4.13 9.64
CA ARG A 29 -40.53 4.63 10.90
C ARG A 29 -42.03 4.83 10.67
N ASP A 30 -42.86 4.33 11.60
CA ASP A 30 -44.30 4.51 11.58
C ASP A 30 -44.69 5.53 12.63
N HIS A 31 -45.56 6.49 12.25
CA HIS A 31 -46.05 7.51 13.18
C HIS A 31 -47.48 7.93 12.79
N GLY A 32 -48.44 7.59 13.65
CA GLY A 32 -49.81 8.10 13.57
C GLY A 32 -50.53 7.82 12.23
N GLY A 33 -50.36 6.62 11.63
CA GLY A 33 -51.00 6.24 10.38
C GLY A 33 -50.26 6.65 9.11
N VAL A 34 -49.06 7.25 9.29
CA VAL A 34 -48.16 7.63 8.19
C VAL A 34 -46.84 6.91 8.36
N ALA A 35 -46.28 6.31 7.32
CA ALA A 35 -44.96 5.76 7.36
C ALA A 35 -43.96 6.69 6.68
N PHE A 36 -42.79 6.78 7.30
CA PHE A 36 -41.62 7.48 6.79
C PHE A 36 -40.56 6.46 6.44
N ILE A 37 -40.06 6.51 5.21
CA ILE A 37 -38.90 5.71 4.84
C ILE A 37 -37.74 6.63 4.43
N ASP A 38 -36.52 6.21 4.75
CA ASP A 38 -35.32 6.80 4.20
C ASP A 38 -34.97 6.00 2.94
N LEU A 39 -35.25 6.57 1.76
CA LEU A 39 -34.90 5.97 0.47
C LEU A 39 -33.47 6.32 0.12
N ARG A 40 -32.60 5.32 0.02
CA ARG A 40 -31.18 5.47 -0.25
C ARG A 40 -30.82 4.98 -1.65
N ASP A 41 -30.02 5.76 -2.34
CA ASP A 41 -29.32 5.34 -3.55
C ASP A 41 -27.79 5.58 -3.44
N SER A 42 -27.09 5.60 -4.58
CA SER A 42 -25.64 5.80 -4.61
C SER A 42 -25.20 7.22 -4.24
N THR A 43 -26.11 8.20 -4.26
CA THR A 43 -25.81 9.62 -4.01
C THR A 43 -26.12 10.07 -2.59
N GLY A 44 -26.97 9.32 -1.89
CA GLY A 44 -27.41 9.63 -0.53
C GLY A 44 -28.81 9.10 -0.24
N ALA A 45 -29.47 9.70 0.75
CA ALA A 45 -30.81 9.31 1.15
C ALA A 45 -31.73 10.52 1.19
N VAL A 46 -33.04 10.29 0.94
CA VAL A 46 -34.11 11.26 1.11
C VAL A 46 -35.27 10.63 1.89
N GLN A 47 -35.91 11.41 2.75
CA GLN A 47 -37.14 10.96 3.42
C GLN A 47 -38.29 10.91 2.45
N VAL A 48 -39.05 9.81 2.45
CA VAL A 48 -40.28 9.64 1.70
C VAL A 48 -41.42 9.42 2.69
N VAL A 49 -42.53 10.16 2.48
CA VAL A 49 -43.75 10.07 3.29
C VAL A 49 -44.75 9.20 2.54
N ILE A 50 -45.24 8.14 3.17
CA ILE A 50 -46.19 7.18 2.60
C ILE A 50 -47.46 7.21 3.43
N ASN A 51 -48.58 7.68 2.83
CA ASN A 51 -49.86 7.81 3.51
C ASN A 51 -50.72 6.53 3.42
N ASP A 52 -50.31 5.53 2.64
CA ASP A 52 -50.98 4.23 2.53
C ASP A 52 -50.38 3.25 3.54
N GLU A 53 -51.10 3.06 4.66
CA GLU A 53 -50.68 2.15 5.75
C GLU A 53 -50.49 0.71 5.28
N LYS A 54 -51.26 0.23 4.33
CA LYS A 54 -51.15 -1.14 3.84
C LYS A 54 -49.86 -1.32 3.06
N VAL A 55 -49.58 -0.44 2.12
CA VAL A 55 -48.32 -0.45 1.32
C VAL A 55 -47.13 -0.26 2.22
N ALA A 56 -47.21 0.71 3.14
CA ALA A 56 -46.14 0.95 4.09
C ALA A 56 -45.87 -0.26 5.02
N GLY A 57 -46.94 -0.95 5.46
CA GLY A 57 -46.87 -2.10 6.37
C GLY A 57 -46.09 -3.29 5.82
N GLU A 58 -46.03 -3.45 4.53
CA GLU A 58 -45.34 -4.54 3.84
C GLU A 58 -43.82 -4.29 3.69
N LEU A 59 -43.40 -3.01 3.59
CA LEU A 59 -42.00 -2.66 3.35
C LEU A 59 -41.05 -3.12 4.45
N ARG A 60 -39.90 -3.65 4.04
CA ARG A 60 -38.80 -4.07 4.94
C ARG A 60 -37.50 -3.40 4.51
N ALA A 61 -36.54 -3.40 5.45
CA ALA A 61 -35.21 -2.87 5.19
C ALA A 61 -34.58 -3.53 3.95
N GLU A 62 -33.88 -2.71 3.18
CA GLU A 62 -33.18 -3.10 1.96
C GLU A 62 -34.07 -3.61 0.79
N TRP A 63 -35.39 -3.49 0.90
CA TRP A 63 -36.23 -3.66 -0.28
C TRP A 63 -35.92 -2.60 -1.32
N CYS A 64 -35.79 -3.00 -2.57
CA CYS A 64 -35.58 -2.10 -3.69
C CYS A 64 -36.93 -1.64 -4.22
N VAL A 65 -37.13 -0.31 -4.27
CA VAL A 65 -38.42 0.28 -4.63
C VAL A 65 -38.27 1.39 -5.67
N LEU A 66 -39.36 1.60 -6.44
CA LEU A 66 -39.56 2.74 -7.33
C LEU A 66 -40.69 3.57 -6.74
N ILE A 67 -40.46 4.88 -6.59
CA ILE A 67 -41.41 5.80 -5.95
C ILE A 67 -41.64 7.00 -6.85
N SER A 68 -42.90 7.26 -7.20
CA SER A 68 -43.32 8.52 -7.80
C SER A 68 -43.90 9.42 -6.71
N GLY A 69 -43.57 10.70 -6.72
CA GLY A 69 -44.07 11.64 -5.73
C GLY A 69 -43.67 13.07 -5.99
N VAL A 70 -44.07 13.96 -5.08
CA VAL A 70 -43.75 15.39 -5.13
C VAL A 70 -42.85 15.79 -4.00
N VAL A 71 -41.80 16.53 -4.32
CA VAL A 71 -40.86 17.09 -3.30
C VAL A 71 -41.57 18.20 -2.55
N LYS A 72 -41.54 18.14 -1.22
CA LYS A 72 -42.09 19.17 -0.31
C LYS A 72 -41.02 19.56 0.74
N THR A 73 -41.17 20.74 1.29
CA THR A 73 -40.44 21.16 2.46
C THR A 73 -40.93 20.38 3.69
N ARG A 74 -40.05 19.91 4.54
CA ARG A 74 -40.44 19.28 5.81
C ARG A 74 -41.16 20.30 6.70
N PRO A 75 -42.10 19.85 7.55
CA PRO A 75 -42.69 20.72 8.55
C PRO A 75 -41.65 21.38 9.40
N ALA A 76 -41.84 22.65 9.76
CA ALA A 76 -40.92 23.42 10.60
C ALA A 76 -40.63 22.68 11.94
N GLY A 77 -39.34 22.53 12.27
CA GLY A 77 -38.87 21.79 13.44
C GLY A 77 -38.62 20.30 13.21
N ASN A 78 -38.91 19.76 12.01
CA ASN A 78 -38.65 18.35 11.63
C ASN A 78 -37.50 18.21 10.63
N GLU A 79 -36.73 19.29 10.42
CA GLU A 79 -35.53 19.25 9.56
C GLU A 79 -34.47 18.32 10.17
N ASN A 80 -33.82 17.55 9.31
CA ASN A 80 -32.70 16.70 9.71
C ASN A 80 -31.37 17.29 9.22
N LYS A 81 -30.60 17.86 10.10
CA LYS A 81 -29.30 18.49 9.79
C LYS A 81 -28.20 17.51 9.46
N ASP A 82 -28.41 16.20 9.72
CA ASP A 82 -27.39 15.14 9.53
C ASP A 82 -27.31 14.66 8.07
N ILE A 83 -28.30 15.00 7.24
CA ILE A 83 -28.31 14.62 5.83
C ILE A 83 -28.51 15.86 4.93
N PRO A 84 -27.87 15.90 3.74
CA PRO A 84 -27.97 17.02 2.81
C PRO A 84 -29.40 17.33 2.33
N THR A 85 -30.26 16.31 2.27
CA THR A 85 -31.67 16.42 1.86
C THR A 85 -32.61 16.72 3.04
N GLY A 86 -32.07 17.06 4.20
CA GLY A 86 -32.83 17.10 5.45
C GLY A 86 -33.88 18.20 5.58
N GLU A 87 -33.88 19.21 4.71
CA GLU A 87 -34.89 20.27 4.65
C GLU A 87 -36.14 19.86 3.86
N ILE A 88 -36.06 18.77 3.09
CA ILE A 88 -37.10 18.31 2.20
C ILE A 88 -37.55 16.87 2.48
N GLU A 89 -38.70 16.52 1.94
CA GLU A 89 -39.23 15.17 1.90
C GLU A 89 -39.96 14.94 0.59
N VAL A 90 -40.17 13.70 0.17
CA VAL A 90 -40.94 13.33 -0.98
C VAL A 90 -42.28 12.74 -0.51
N VAL A 91 -43.39 13.36 -0.87
CA VAL A 91 -44.72 12.78 -0.62
C VAL A 91 -45.03 11.77 -1.72
N CYS A 92 -45.10 10.51 -1.32
CA CYS A 92 -45.33 9.37 -2.22
C CYS A 92 -46.76 9.44 -2.82
N GLU A 93 -46.86 9.34 -4.14
CA GLU A 93 -48.12 9.16 -4.88
C GLU A 93 -48.29 7.70 -5.31
N GLU A 94 -47.20 7.05 -5.75
CA GLU A 94 -47.17 5.67 -6.18
C GLU A 94 -45.90 4.98 -5.76
N LEU A 95 -45.99 3.75 -5.26
CA LEU A 95 -44.86 2.92 -4.88
C LEU A 95 -44.97 1.55 -5.56
N LYS A 96 -43.85 1.14 -6.17
CA LYS A 96 -43.70 -0.19 -6.77
C LYS A 96 -42.48 -0.89 -6.13
N VAL A 97 -42.72 -2.07 -5.57
CA VAL A 97 -41.62 -2.94 -5.16
C VAL A 97 -40.95 -3.54 -6.38
N LEU A 98 -39.67 -3.29 -6.56
CA LEU A 98 -38.85 -3.84 -7.64
C LEU A 98 -38.23 -5.18 -7.25
N SER A 99 -37.81 -5.31 -5.99
CA SER A 99 -37.22 -6.52 -5.45
C SER A 99 -37.32 -6.52 -3.93
N GLU A 100 -37.71 -7.63 -3.36
CA GLU A 100 -37.73 -7.86 -1.92
C GLU A 100 -36.37 -8.31 -1.41
N ALA A 101 -36.09 -8.07 -0.13
CA ALA A 101 -34.92 -8.57 0.56
C ALA A 101 -35.32 -9.47 1.73
N THR A 102 -34.57 -10.53 1.96
CA THR A 102 -34.65 -11.35 3.17
C THR A 102 -33.93 -10.65 4.32
N ALA A 103 -33.98 -11.24 5.52
CA ALA A 103 -33.23 -10.72 6.66
C ALA A 103 -31.73 -10.63 6.34
N LEU A 104 -31.16 -9.46 6.60
CA LEU A 104 -29.75 -9.20 6.32
C LEU A 104 -28.84 -9.90 7.31
N PRO A 105 -27.66 -10.39 6.88
CA PRO A 105 -26.66 -10.99 7.77
C PRO A 105 -26.03 -9.96 8.73
N PHE A 106 -26.09 -8.67 8.39
CA PHE A 106 -25.66 -7.53 9.22
C PHE A 106 -26.31 -6.24 8.74
N PRO A 107 -26.39 -5.20 9.61
CA PRO A 107 -26.92 -3.89 9.22
C PRO A 107 -26.02 -3.19 8.19
N VAL A 108 -26.63 -2.56 7.17
CA VAL A 108 -25.91 -1.78 6.15
C VAL A 108 -26.04 -0.27 6.35
N ASP A 109 -26.95 0.17 7.22
CA ASP A 109 -27.25 1.58 7.51
C ASP A 109 -26.52 2.12 8.74
N SER A 110 -25.91 1.26 9.57
CA SER A 110 -25.14 1.65 10.74
C SER A 110 -23.65 1.86 10.43
N GLY A 111 -23.06 2.90 10.97
CA GLY A 111 -21.61 3.15 10.93
C GLY A 111 -20.82 2.12 11.76
N ASP A 112 -21.44 1.61 12.83
CA ASP A 112 -20.80 0.66 13.75
C ASP A 112 -20.87 -0.78 13.22
N ILE A 113 -19.68 -1.35 12.98
CA ILE A 113 -19.46 -2.76 12.59
C ILE A 113 -18.76 -3.57 13.68
N GLY A 114 -18.59 -2.99 14.88
CA GLY A 114 -17.71 -3.46 15.95
C GLY A 114 -17.64 -4.96 16.21
N ASN A 115 -18.68 -5.72 15.85
CA ASN A 115 -18.79 -7.16 16.10
C ASN A 115 -18.89 -8.01 14.82
N ILE A 116 -18.77 -7.41 13.61
CA ILE A 116 -18.89 -8.15 12.36
C ILE A 116 -17.50 -8.53 11.87
N SER A 117 -17.20 -9.82 11.83
CA SER A 117 -15.90 -10.30 11.36
C SER A 117 -15.64 -9.91 9.89
N GLU A 118 -14.37 -9.71 9.53
CA GLU A 118 -13.97 -9.45 8.16
C GLU A 118 -14.47 -10.54 7.20
N GLU A 119 -14.39 -11.80 7.61
CA GLU A 119 -14.83 -12.94 6.80
C GLU A 119 -16.31 -12.85 6.42
N VAL A 120 -17.20 -12.48 7.35
CA VAL A 120 -18.63 -12.29 7.08
C VAL A 120 -18.85 -11.10 6.14
N ARG A 121 -18.13 -10.00 6.32
CA ARG A 121 -18.19 -8.85 5.43
C ARG A 121 -17.72 -9.18 4.02
N LEU A 122 -16.67 -9.97 3.87
CA LEU A 122 -16.17 -10.41 2.57
C LEU A 122 -17.10 -11.44 1.91
N LYS A 123 -17.72 -12.32 2.69
CA LYS A 123 -18.74 -13.26 2.17
C LYS A 123 -19.95 -12.53 1.58
N TYR A 124 -20.39 -11.47 2.20
CA TYR A 124 -21.51 -10.63 1.75
C TYR A 124 -21.01 -9.26 1.26
N ARG A 125 -19.89 -9.23 0.55
CA ARG A 125 -19.20 -8.00 0.16
C ARG A 125 -20.11 -7.02 -0.60
N TYR A 126 -21.03 -7.51 -1.40
CA TYR A 126 -22.01 -6.69 -2.12
C TYR A 126 -23.00 -5.95 -1.18
N LEU A 127 -23.22 -6.44 0.04
CA LEU A 127 -23.95 -5.72 1.08
C LEU A 127 -23.02 -4.75 1.85
N ASP A 128 -21.81 -5.18 2.19
CA ASP A 128 -20.81 -4.34 2.84
C ASP A 128 -20.51 -3.09 1.98
N LEU A 129 -20.48 -3.22 0.65
CA LEU A 129 -20.30 -2.12 -0.30
C LEU A 129 -21.51 -1.16 -0.39
N ARG A 130 -22.67 -1.49 0.16
CA ARG A 130 -23.78 -0.53 0.32
C ARG A 130 -23.56 0.44 1.47
N ARG A 131 -22.66 0.11 2.39
CA ARG A 131 -22.31 0.95 3.53
C ARG A 131 -21.49 2.16 3.07
N GLU A 132 -21.66 3.29 3.77
CA GLU A 132 -21.06 4.55 3.36
C GLU A 132 -19.54 4.49 3.28
N GLY A 133 -18.84 3.95 4.30
CA GLY A 133 -17.39 3.85 4.34
C GLY A 133 -16.80 3.09 3.14
N PRO A 134 -17.12 1.79 2.95
CA PRO A 134 -16.62 1.02 1.82
C PRO A 134 -17.00 1.62 0.45
N ALA A 135 -18.22 2.14 0.30
CA ALA A 135 -18.65 2.81 -0.92
C ALA A 135 -17.83 4.08 -1.20
N LYS A 136 -17.54 4.89 -0.16
CA LYS A 136 -16.70 6.08 -0.26
C LYS A 136 -15.28 5.73 -0.72
N ASN A 137 -14.71 4.66 -0.19
CA ASN A 137 -13.37 4.19 -0.58
C ASN A 137 -13.29 3.82 -2.07
N LEU A 138 -14.29 3.12 -2.61
CA LEU A 138 -14.31 2.80 -4.04
C LEU A 138 -14.52 4.03 -4.93
N ARG A 139 -15.35 4.98 -4.49
CA ARG A 139 -15.50 6.27 -5.20
C ARG A 139 -14.20 7.07 -5.17
N LEU A 140 -13.48 7.08 -4.04
CA LEU A 140 -12.16 7.70 -3.93
C LEU A 140 -11.19 7.05 -4.92
N ARG A 141 -11.11 5.72 -4.96
CA ARG A 141 -10.28 4.98 -5.92
C ARG A 141 -10.58 5.38 -7.37
N SER A 142 -11.86 5.47 -7.73
CA SER A 142 -12.29 5.93 -9.06
C SER A 142 -11.80 7.35 -9.36
N LYS A 143 -11.91 8.28 -8.41
CA LYS A 143 -11.41 9.65 -8.56
C LYS A 143 -9.89 9.69 -8.73
N VAL A 144 -9.14 8.88 -7.96
CA VAL A 144 -7.68 8.75 -8.10
C VAL A 144 -7.32 8.29 -9.51
N THR A 145 -7.96 7.23 -10.01
CA THR A 145 -7.71 6.70 -11.36
C THR A 145 -8.02 7.74 -12.45
N THR A 146 -9.13 8.48 -12.32
CA THR A 146 -9.46 9.58 -13.25
C THR A 146 -8.41 10.68 -13.20
N ALA A 147 -8.00 11.11 -12.01
CA ALA A 147 -6.96 12.14 -11.85
C ALA A 147 -5.61 11.72 -12.46
N ILE A 148 -5.25 10.44 -12.34
CA ILE A 148 -4.07 9.87 -12.98
C ILE A 148 -4.18 9.96 -14.50
N ARG A 149 -5.26 9.46 -15.10
CA ARG A 149 -5.45 9.49 -16.56
C ARG A 149 -5.43 10.90 -17.11
N ASP A 150 -6.04 11.85 -16.41
CA ASP A 150 -6.04 13.27 -16.81
C ASP A 150 -4.62 13.86 -16.89
N VAL A 151 -3.75 13.55 -15.93
CA VAL A 151 -2.38 14.10 -15.91
C VAL A 151 -1.47 13.37 -16.89
N MET A 152 -1.66 12.07 -17.10
CA MET A 152 -0.91 11.29 -18.08
C MET A 152 -1.22 11.73 -19.51
N ALA A 153 -2.50 11.92 -19.84
CA ALA A 153 -2.94 12.42 -21.15
C ALA A 153 -2.38 13.81 -21.45
N LYS A 154 -2.29 14.72 -20.45
CA LYS A 154 -1.71 16.05 -20.62
C LYS A 154 -0.18 16.06 -20.84
N GLN A 155 0.47 14.95 -20.61
CA GLN A 155 1.91 14.76 -20.79
C GLN A 155 2.23 13.84 -21.98
N ASP A 156 1.24 13.62 -22.87
CA ASP A 156 1.34 12.80 -24.10
C ASP A 156 1.75 11.34 -23.85
N PHE A 157 1.34 10.77 -22.69
CA PHE A 157 1.53 9.35 -22.42
C PHE A 157 0.46 8.51 -23.10
N LEU A 158 0.87 7.37 -23.64
CA LEU A 158 0.01 6.37 -24.24
C LEU A 158 -0.39 5.32 -23.18
N GLU A 159 -1.70 5.12 -22.96
CA GLU A 159 -2.19 4.01 -22.15
C GLU A 159 -2.18 2.74 -23.01
N ILE A 160 -1.28 1.80 -22.71
CA ILE A 160 -1.09 0.58 -23.48
C ILE A 160 -1.23 -0.63 -22.56
N GLU A 161 -2.13 -1.55 -22.91
CA GLU A 161 -2.28 -2.82 -22.21
C GLU A 161 -1.19 -3.81 -22.62
N THR A 162 -0.64 -4.53 -21.64
CA THR A 162 0.32 -5.60 -21.83
C THR A 162 -0.32 -6.97 -21.51
N PRO A 163 0.22 -8.10 -22.01
CA PRO A 163 -0.37 -9.40 -21.79
C PRO A 163 -0.44 -9.81 -20.31
N TYR A 164 -1.56 -10.42 -19.90
CA TYR A 164 -1.67 -11.13 -18.62
C TYR A 164 -1.34 -12.62 -18.71
N LEU A 165 -1.50 -13.24 -19.88
CA LEU A 165 -1.02 -14.59 -20.14
C LEU A 165 0.35 -14.49 -20.76
N THR A 166 1.39 -14.69 -19.96
CA THR A 166 2.77 -14.53 -20.38
C THR A 166 3.62 -15.73 -19.97
N ARG A 167 4.89 -15.63 -20.16
CA ARG A 167 5.88 -16.61 -19.74
C ARG A 167 6.28 -16.35 -18.29
N SER A 168 6.58 -17.41 -17.53
CA SER A 168 7.22 -17.30 -16.22
C SER A 168 8.58 -16.61 -16.35
N THR A 169 8.73 -15.48 -15.65
CA THR A 169 9.97 -14.71 -15.59
C THR A 169 10.16 -14.26 -14.14
N PRO A 170 11.18 -14.76 -13.44
CA PRO A 170 11.37 -14.45 -12.04
C PRO A 170 11.73 -12.97 -11.83
N GLU A 171 10.88 -12.25 -11.12
CA GLU A 171 11.05 -10.84 -10.75
C GLU A 171 11.12 -10.64 -9.22
N GLY A 172 11.34 -11.72 -8.45
CA GLY A 172 11.45 -11.68 -6.99
C GLY A 172 10.39 -12.49 -6.26
N ALA A 173 9.13 -12.52 -6.74
CA ALA A 173 8.05 -13.32 -6.18
C ALA A 173 7.88 -14.65 -6.93
N ARG A 174 7.01 -15.54 -6.43
CA ARG A 174 6.54 -16.72 -7.16
C ARG A 174 5.42 -16.31 -8.11
N ASP A 175 5.36 -17.01 -9.26
CA ASP A 175 4.33 -16.78 -10.28
C ASP A 175 3.10 -17.65 -10.03
N PHE A 176 1.91 -17.13 -10.35
CA PHE A 176 0.72 -17.92 -10.55
C PHE A 176 0.76 -18.54 -11.94
N LEU A 177 0.58 -19.87 -12.02
CA LEU A 177 0.66 -20.61 -13.27
C LEU A 177 -0.73 -20.98 -13.77
N VAL A 178 -0.93 -20.86 -15.10
CA VAL A 178 -2.18 -21.19 -15.80
C VAL A 178 -1.92 -22.28 -16.83
N PRO A 179 -2.58 -23.44 -16.74
CA PRO A 179 -2.35 -24.55 -17.67
C PRO A 179 -2.88 -24.22 -19.07
N VAL A 180 -2.20 -24.75 -20.10
CA VAL A 180 -2.55 -24.52 -21.51
C VAL A 180 -3.15 -25.78 -22.12
N ARG A 181 -4.48 -25.81 -22.30
CA ARG A 181 -5.21 -26.96 -22.86
C ARG A 181 -4.72 -27.37 -24.25
N LEU A 182 -4.37 -26.40 -25.10
CA LEU A 182 -3.90 -26.68 -26.49
C LEU A 182 -2.45 -27.16 -26.53
N GLN A 183 -1.70 -27.05 -25.46
CA GLN A 183 -0.32 -27.50 -25.33
C GLN A 183 -0.14 -28.17 -23.96
N PRO A 184 -0.62 -29.43 -23.81
CA PRO A 184 -0.52 -30.16 -22.56
C PRO A 184 0.91 -30.21 -22.03
N GLY A 185 1.13 -29.98 -20.74
CA GLY A 185 2.45 -29.86 -20.12
C GLY A 185 3.11 -28.49 -20.26
N SER A 186 2.47 -27.54 -20.94
CA SER A 186 2.90 -26.13 -21.00
C SER A 186 2.00 -25.22 -20.15
N TRP A 187 2.58 -24.13 -19.66
CA TRP A 187 1.91 -23.23 -18.72
C TRP A 187 2.17 -21.77 -19.11
N TYR A 188 1.14 -20.96 -19.01
CA TYR A 188 1.31 -19.52 -18.87
C TYR A 188 1.59 -19.16 -17.40
N ALA A 189 2.18 -18.00 -17.19
CA ALA A 189 2.26 -17.34 -15.89
C ALA A 189 1.48 -16.02 -15.93
N LEU A 190 0.91 -15.62 -14.78
CA LEU A 190 0.36 -14.29 -14.61
C LEU A 190 1.50 -13.32 -14.25
N PRO A 191 1.55 -12.10 -14.82
CA PRO A 191 2.68 -11.19 -14.68
C PRO A 191 2.78 -10.61 -13.27
N GLN A 192 3.98 -10.56 -12.71
CA GLN A 192 4.26 -9.86 -11.46
C GLN A 192 4.28 -8.33 -11.65
N SER A 193 4.62 -7.89 -12.85
CA SER A 193 4.60 -6.51 -13.34
C SER A 193 4.67 -6.50 -14.88
N PRO A 194 4.38 -5.40 -15.56
CA PRO A 194 4.58 -5.28 -17.01
C PRO A 194 6.04 -4.98 -17.42
N GLN A 195 7.02 -5.20 -16.53
CA GLN A 195 8.41 -4.74 -16.69
C GLN A 195 9.04 -5.07 -18.03
N LEU A 196 8.96 -6.31 -18.48
CA LEU A 196 9.60 -6.74 -19.73
C LEU A 196 8.91 -6.15 -20.97
N PHE A 197 7.58 -6.09 -20.95
CA PHE A 197 6.81 -5.56 -22.07
C PHE A 197 6.96 -4.04 -22.22
N LYS A 198 6.99 -3.29 -21.11
CA LYS A 198 7.21 -1.85 -21.20
C LYS A 198 8.59 -1.48 -21.73
N GLN A 199 9.64 -2.27 -21.40
CA GLN A 199 10.95 -2.10 -22.00
C GLN A 199 10.91 -2.40 -23.52
N LEU A 200 10.19 -3.44 -23.94
CA LEU A 200 9.97 -3.73 -25.36
C LEU A 200 9.20 -2.60 -26.08
N LEU A 201 8.26 -1.94 -25.39
CA LEU A 201 7.57 -0.77 -25.95
C LEU A 201 8.53 0.42 -26.15
N MET A 202 9.54 0.58 -25.28
CA MET A 202 10.59 1.58 -25.50
C MET A 202 11.43 1.24 -26.73
N VAL A 203 11.82 -0.02 -26.92
CA VAL A 203 12.49 -0.50 -28.13
C VAL A 203 11.61 -0.28 -29.36
N ALA A 204 10.29 -0.44 -29.24
CA ALA A 204 9.31 -0.19 -30.30
C ALA A 204 9.08 1.31 -30.63
N GLY A 205 9.71 2.23 -29.89
CA GLY A 205 9.56 3.67 -30.12
C GLY A 205 8.29 4.29 -29.59
N MET A 206 7.61 3.65 -28.61
CA MET A 206 6.42 4.22 -27.98
C MET A 206 6.73 5.37 -27.01
N GLU A 207 7.95 5.60 -26.68
CA GLU A 207 8.59 6.66 -25.89
C GLU A 207 7.95 6.99 -24.54
N ARG A 208 6.63 7.11 -24.44
CA ARG A 208 5.87 7.49 -23.25
C ARG A 208 4.72 6.53 -23.02
N TYR A 209 4.96 5.52 -22.19
CA TYR A 209 3.99 4.48 -21.85
C TYR A 209 3.50 4.65 -20.43
N TYR A 210 2.20 4.38 -20.20
CA TYR A 210 1.67 4.04 -18.89
C TYR A 210 0.57 2.99 -18.98
N GLN A 211 0.29 2.35 -17.85
CA GLN A 211 -0.80 1.40 -17.70
C GLN A 211 -1.30 1.41 -16.26
N ILE A 212 -2.62 1.34 -16.07
CA ILE A 212 -3.20 0.92 -14.78
C ILE A 212 -3.20 -0.61 -14.78
N ALA A 213 -2.07 -1.18 -14.38
CA ALA A 213 -1.76 -2.58 -14.55
C ALA A 213 -2.25 -3.45 -13.40
N ARG A 214 -2.86 -4.61 -13.72
CA ARG A 214 -3.11 -5.67 -12.76
C ARG A 214 -1.87 -6.55 -12.66
N CYS A 215 -1.38 -6.75 -11.44
CA CYS A 215 -0.19 -7.53 -11.13
C CYS A 215 -0.55 -8.67 -10.18
N PHE A 216 0.23 -9.77 -10.26
CA PHE A 216 -0.04 -11.01 -9.53
C PHE A 216 1.24 -11.51 -8.88
N ARG A 217 1.21 -11.79 -7.56
CA ARG A 217 2.36 -12.35 -6.83
C ARG A 217 1.89 -13.37 -5.82
N ASP A 218 2.45 -14.58 -5.90
CA ASP A 218 2.22 -15.64 -4.92
C ASP A 218 3.20 -15.46 -3.75
N GLU A 219 2.82 -14.59 -2.83
CA GLU A 219 3.58 -14.21 -1.63
C GLU A 219 2.71 -14.34 -0.37
N ASP A 220 3.32 -14.20 0.81
CA ASP A 220 2.59 -14.13 2.07
C ASP A 220 1.69 -12.90 2.11
N PHE A 221 0.43 -13.11 2.47
CA PHE A 221 -0.57 -12.05 2.53
C PHE A 221 -0.49 -11.29 3.85
N ARG A 222 -0.48 -9.96 3.76
CA ARG A 222 -0.44 -9.04 4.90
C ARG A 222 -1.50 -7.96 4.72
N ALA A 223 -1.60 -7.03 5.68
CA ALA A 223 -2.52 -5.91 5.57
C ALA A 223 -2.28 -5.03 4.33
N ASP A 224 -1.04 -4.96 3.88
CA ASP A 224 -0.55 -4.16 2.75
C ASP A 224 -0.21 -4.99 1.50
N ARG A 225 -0.55 -6.30 1.47
CA ARG A 225 -0.29 -7.20 0.34
C ARG A 225 -1.50 -8.04 -0.03
N GLN A 226 -1.72 -8.19 -1.33
CA GLN A 226 -2.74 -9.05 -1.94
C GLN A 226 -2.11 -9.86 -3.08
N PRO A 227 -2.63 -11.07 -3.39
CA PRO A 227 -2.09 -11.89 -4.48
C PRO A 227 -2.29 -11.26 -5.86
N GLU A 228 -3.28 -10.41 -5.97
CA GLU A 228 -3.58 -9.59 -7.12
C GLU A 228 -3.79 -8.14 -6.68
N PHE A 229 -3.08 -7.21 -7.29
CA PHE A 229 -3.07 -5.80 -6.93
C PHE A 229 -2.92 -4.91 -8.17
N THR A 230 -3.07 -3.62 -8.01
CA THR A 230 -3.03 -2.67 -9.13
C THR A 230 -1.91 -1.66 -8.95
N GLN A 231 -1.17 -1.41 -10.04
CA GLN A 231 -0.14 -0.38 -10.10
C GLN A 231 -0.49 0.64 -11.19
N LEU A 232 -0.14 1.90 -10.97
CA LEU A 232 0.16 2.79 -12.08
C LEU A 232 1.60 2.52 -12.50
N ASP A 233 1.79 1.98 -13.68
CA ASP A 233 3.09 1.66 -14.25
C ASP A 233 3.44 2.64 -15.37
N ILE A 234 4.65 3.20 -15.33
CA ILE A 234 5.12 4.25 -16.23
C ILE A 234 6.50 3.88 -16.76
N GLU A 235 6.75 4.12 -18.07
CA GLU A 235 8.07 4.00 -18.67
C GLU A 235 8.27 5.10 -19.73
N ILE A 236 9.48 5.69 -19.78
CA ILE A 236 9.82 6.74 -20.75
C ILE A 236 11.20 6.50 -21.35
N SER A 237 11.34 6.83 -22.65
CA SER A 237 12.60 6.80 -23.38
C SER A 237 13.34 8.13 -23.27
N PHE A 238 14.66 8.09 -23.49
CA PHE A 238 15.56 9.26 -23.52
C PHE A 238 15.51 10.10 -22.24
N ALA A 239 15.41 9.43 -21.08
CA ALA A 239 15.22 10.06 -19.79
C ALA A 239 16.26 9.61 -18.78
N ASP A 240 16.53 10.46 -17.82
CA ASP A 240 17.27 10.17 -16.61
C ASP A 240 16.38 10.09 -15.36
N GLN A 241 17.00 9.92 -14.21
CA GLN A 241 16.31 9.83 -12.91
C GLN A 241 15.46 11.07 -12.62
N ALA A 242 15.96 12.26 -12.93
CA ALA A 242 15.28 13.51 -12.63
C ALA A 242 13.99 13.66 -13.47
N ASP A 243 14.01 13.21 -14.71
CA ASP A 243 12.85 13.24 -15.61
C ASP A 243 11.72 12.33 -15.08
N VAL A 244 12.04 11.11 -14.68
CA VAL A 244 11.04 10.16 -14.14
C VAL A 244 10.47 10.67 -12.82
N ILE A 245 11.32 11.18 -11.92
CA ILE A 245 10.90 11.80 -10.65
C ILE A 245 9.95 12.97 -10.91
N ALA A 246 10.28 13.86 -11.84
CA ALA A 246 9.44 15.02 -12.18
C ALA A 246 8.06 14.60 -12.72
N ILE A 247 7.97 13.52 -13.48
CA ILE A 247 6.69 12.97 -13.96
C ILE A 247 5.88 12.39 -12.78
N ALA A 248 6.51 11.60 -11.93
CA ALA A 248 5.86 11.02 -10.75
C ALA A 248 5.35 12.10 -9.79
N GLU A 249 6.13 13.16 -9.55
CA GLU A 249 5.70 14.31 -8.74
C GLU A 249 4.46 14.99 -9.32
N LYS A 250 4.42 15.22 -10.64
CA LYS A 250 3.23 15.80 -11.30
C LYS A 250 1.99 14.93 -11.11
N VAL A 251 2.15 13.60 -11.17
CA VAL A 251 1.04 12.67 -10.90
C VAL A 251 0.56 12.79 -9.46
N LEU A 252 1.47 12.74 -8.48
CA LEU A 252 1.14 12.82 -7.06
C LEU A 252 0.50 14.17 -6.71
N VAL A 253 1.07 15.28 -7.16
CA VAL A 253 0.51 16.63 -6.94
C VAL A 253 -0.91 16.72 -7.48
N ASN A 254 -1.16 16.29 -8.73
CA ASN A 254 -2.50 16.32 -9.32
C ASN A 254 -3.51 15.43 -8.55
N VAL A 255 -3.10 14.24 -8.13
CA VAL A 255 -3.96 13.32 -7.37
C VAL A 255 -4.31 13.92 -6.00
N PHE A 256 -3.33 14.40 -5.24
CA PHE A 256 -3.57 14.95 -3.91
C PHE A 256 -4.40 16.23 -3.95
N GLU A 257 -4.14 17.12 -4.91
CA GLU A 257 -4.93 18.34 -5.07
C GLU A 257 -6.39 18.04 -5.43
N LYS A 258 -6.66 17.12 -6.37
CA LYS A 258 -8.01 16.78 -6.82
C LYS A 258 -8.81 15.92 -5.85
N VAL A 259 -8.15 15.03 -5.11
CA VAL A 259 -8.83 14.02 -4.30
C VAL A 259 -9.02 14.48 -2.85
N VAL A 260 -7.97 15.04 -2.24
CA VAL A 260 -7.95 15.43 -0.82
C VAL A 260 -7.68 16.92 -0.60
N GLN A 261 -7.61 17.72 -1.69
CA GLN A 261 -7.41 19.18 -1.66
C GLN A 261 -6.11 19.58 -0.91
N TYR A 262 -5.09 18.71 -0.99
CA TYR A 262 -3.79 18.97 -0.39
C TYR A 262 -2.76 19.30 -1.48
N LYS A 263 -2.06 20.42 -1.31
CA LYS A 263 -0.98 20.85 -2.22
C LYS A 263 0.35 20.31 -1.70
N ILE A 264 0.90 19.31 -2.37
CA ILE A 264 2.23 18.77 -2.03
C ILE A 264 3.29 19.84 -2.28
N PRO A 265 4.15 20.16 -1.29
CA PRO A 265 5.32 20.99 -1.52
C PRO A 265 6.28 20.32 -2.52
N THR A 266 6.70 21.06 -3.54
CA THR A 266 7.66 20.58 -4.55
C THR A 266 8.86 21.53 -4.67
N PRO A 267 10.06 21.05 -4.98
CA PRO A 267 10.39 19.63 -5.19
C PRO A 267 10.29 18.81 -3.89
N ILE A 268 9.90 17.52 -4.01
CA ILE A 268 9.89 16.61 -2.87
C ILE A 268 11.34 16.36 -2.42
N PRO A 269 11.65 16.40 -1.11
CA PRO A 269 12.99 16.16 -0.60
C PRO A 269 13.57 14.80 -1.02
N HIS A 270 14.88 14.74 -1.24
CA HIS A 270 15.63 13.52 -1.51
C HIS A 270 16.46 13.13 -0.28
N MET A 271 16.56 11.84 -0.02
CA MET A 271 17.39 11.25 1.02
C MET A 271 18.11 10.03 0.43
N THR A 272 19.41 9.88 0.72
CA THR A 272 20.10 8.65 0.30
C THR A 272 19.63 7.46 1.14
N TYR A 273 19.62 6.26 0.56
CA TYR A 273 19.36 5.02 1.29
C TYR A 273 20.23 4.92 2.54
N ARG A 274 21.52 5.27 2.43
CA ARG A 274 22.47 5.25 3.55
C ARG A 274 22.04 6.17 4.69
N ASP A 275 21.58 7.41 4.37
CA ASP A 275 21.14 8.35 5.38
C ASP A 275 19.79 7.92 6.00
N ALA A 276 18.89 7.33 5.21
CA ALA A 276 17.64 6.77 5.71
C ALA A 276 17.89 5.62 6.71
N MET A 277 18.80 4.72 6.38
CA MET A 277 19.19 3.62 7.29
C MET A 277 19.92 4.13 8.53
N ARG A 278 20.86 5.07 8.36
CA ARG A 278 21.60 5.65 9.49
C ARG A 278 20.68 6.38 10.48
N ASP A 279 19.81 7.26 9.97
CA ASP A 279 19.04 8.18 10.82
C ASP A 279 17.72 7.57 11.30
N TYR A 280 17.14 6.65 10.53
CA TYR A 280 15.78 6.13 10.78
C TYR A 280 15.69 4.60 10.83
N GLY A 281 16.75 3.88 10.45
CA GLY A 281 16.79 2.42 10.44
C GLY A 281 15.78 1.79 9.49
N SER A 282 15.48 2.46 8.39
CA SER A 282 14.49 2.02 7.40
C SER A 282 14.73 2.69 6.06
N ASP A 283 14.55 1.94 4.98
CA ASP A 283 14.47 2.42 3.59
C ASP A 283 13.21 3.21 3.27
N LYS A 284 12.23 3.20 4.18
CA LYS A 284 10.95 3.92 4.10
C LYS A 284 10.65 4.65 5.40
N PRO A 285 11.41 5.70 5.73
CA PRO A 285 11.29 6.40 6.99
C PRO A 285 9.96 7.15 7.13
N ASP A 286 9.36 7.09 8.32
CA ASP A 286 8.28 7.98 8.70
C ASP A 286 8.87 9.29 9.24
N LEU A 287 8.69 10.38 8.50
CA LEU A 287 9.24 11.68 8.82
C LEU A 287 8.23 12.61 9.51
N ARG A 288 7.07 12.09 9.95
CA ARG A 288 6.05 12.89 10.65
C ARG A 288 6.44 13.26 12.08
N PHE A 289 7.54 12.72 12.56
CA PHE A 289 8.10 13.06 13.89
C PHE A 289 9.63 12.99 13.87
N ASP A 290 10.25 13.83 14.69
CA ASP A 290 11.71 13.94 14.80
C ASP A 290 12.21 13.11 15.99
N ASN A 291 12.70 11.91 15.72
CA ASN A 291 13.33 11.02 16.68
C ASN A 291 14.31 10.12 15.94
N LYS A 292 15.52 10.63 15.69
CA LYS A 292 16.55 9.93 14.91
C LYS A 292 17.30 8.92 15.75
N ILE A 293 17.86 7.92 15.08
CA ILE A 293 18.85 7.03 15.63
C ILE A 293 20.16 7.79 15.77
N THR A 294 20.83 7.67 16.92
CA THR A 294 22.16 8.21 17.16
C THR A 294 23.18 7.06 17.14
N ASP A 295 24.15 7.15 16.25
CA ASP A 295 25.31 6.24 16.27
C ASP A 295 26.22 6.61 17.44
N VAL A 296 26.40 5.68 18.35
CA VAL A 296 27.25 5.83 19.56
C VAL A 296 28.40 4.83 19.56
N THR A 297 28.74 4.25 18.40
CA THR A 297 29.82 3.27 18.27
C THR A 297 31.15 3.84 18.71
N GLU A 298 31.51 5.05 18.25
CA GLU A 298 32.78 5.68 18.62
C GLU A 298 32.81 6.12 20.11
N PHE A 299 31.61 6.50 20.66
CA PHE A 299 31.47 6.83 22.08
C PHE A 299 31.80 5.62 22.98
N PHE A 300 31.41 4.41 22.56
CA PHE A 300 31.68 3.16 23.32
C PHE A 300 32.90 2.39 22.83
N LYS A 301 33.81 2.99 22.08
CA LYS A 301 34.97 2.32 21.50
C LYS A 301 35.87 1.64 22.54
N GLU A 302 36.08 2.29 23.69
CA GLU A 302 36.91 1.80 24.77
C GLU A 302 36.09 1.15 25.90
N THR A 303 34.83 0.82 25.67
CA THR A 303 33.92 0.28 26.68
C THR A 303 34.38 -1.10 27.19
N SER A 304 34.25 -1.31 28.49
CA SER A 304 34.40 -2.65 29.09
C SER A 304 33.12 -3.50 28.97
N PHE A 305 32.02 -2.91 28.61
CA PHE A 305 30.73 -3.61 28.47
C PHE A 305 30.68 -4.45 27.20
N ARG A 306 30.86 -5.76 27.36
CA ARG A 306 31.02 -6.71 26.26
C ARG A 306 29.95 -6.63 25.18
N VAL A 307 28.71 -6.28 25.54
CA VAL A 307 27.58 -6.18 24.56
C VAL A 307 27.81 -5.03 23.58
N PHE A 308 28.47 -3.95 24.01
CA PHE A 308 28.76 -2.78 23.18
C PHE A 308 30.11 -2.86 22.46
N GLN A 309 30.89 -3.91 22.68
CA GLN A 309 32.07 -4.23 21.88
C GLN A 309 31.63 -4.89 20.56
N ALA A 310 30.93 -4.14 19.70
CA ALA A 310 30.30 -4.61 18.47
C ALA A 310 30.67 -3.72 17.28
N GLU A 311 30.40 -4.20 16.07
CA GLU A 311 30.61 -3.44 14.83
C GLU A 311 29.88 -2.10 14.85
N TYR A 312 28.67 -2.11 15.42
CA TYR A 312 27.80 -0.95 15.51
C TYR A 312 27.05 -0.94 16.85
N VAL A 313 26.95 0.24 17.45
CA VAL A 313 26.11 0.52 18.61
C VAL A 313 25.29 1.77 18.30
N GLY A 314 23.98 1.63 18.24
CA GLY A 314 23.06 2.75 18.03
C GLY A 314 22.12 2.93 19.20
N ALA A 315 21.54 4.13 19.30
CA ALA A 315 20.61 4.50 20.36
C ALA A 315 19.40 5.29 19.83
N VAL A 316 18.25 5.13 20.49
CA VAL A 316 17.03 5.92 20.29
C VAL A 316 16.46 6.33 21.63
N VAL A 317 16.03 7.58 21.74
CA VAL A 317 15.47 8.15 22.98
C VAL A 317 13.95 8.00 23.01
N MET A 318 13.40 7.55 24.14
CA MET A 318 11.98 7.54 24.44
C MET A 318 11.67 8.66 25.45
N PRO A 319 11.01 9.74 25.01
CA PRO A 319 10.63 10.84 25.91
C PRO A 319 9.75 10.35 27.07
N GLY A 320 10.10 10.74 28.30
CA GLY A 320 9.38 10.33 29.50
C GLY A 320 9.46 8.84 29.86
N GLY A 321 10.26 8.08 29.15
CA GLY A 321 10.33 6.61 29.28
C GLY A 321 10.86 6.10 30.61
N ALA A 322 11.60 6.91 31.38
CA ALA A 322 12.07 6.55 32.72
C ALA A 322 10.92 6.39 33.73
N ASN A 323 9.78 7.03 33.47
CA ASN A 323 8.58 6.95 34.31
C ASN A 323 7.68 5.75 33.95
N SER A 324 8.05 4.97 32.93
CA SER A 324 7.28 3.79 32.53
C SER A 324 7.30 2.71 33.61
N PRO A 325 6.18 2.05 33.90
CA PRO A 325 6.15 0.93 34.82
C PRO A 325 7.10 -0.20 34.37
N ARG A 326 7.73 -0.88 35.33
CA ARG A 326 8.66 -1.98 35.03
C ARG A 326 8.07 -3.03 34.07
N ARG A 327 6.78 -3.32 34.18
CA ARG A 327 6.07 -4.24 33.29
C ARG A 327 6.14 -3.80 31.81
N GLU A 328 6.09 -2.49 31.55
CA GLU A 328 6.19 -1.97 30.19
C GLU A 328 7.62 -2.07 29.65
N LEU A 329 8.62 -1.83 30.51
CA LEU A 329 10.01 -2.02 30.15
C LEU A 329 10.35 -3.51 29.86
N ASP A 330 9.77 -4.42 30.66
CA ASP A 330 9.90 -5.86 30.41
C ASP A 330 9.20 -6.25 29.08
N ALA A 331 8.05 -5.65 28.76
CA ALA A 331 7.34 -5.86 27.49
C ALA A 331 8.16 -5.44 26.26
N TRP A 332 9.05 -4.45 26.37
CA TRP A 332 9.98 -4.08 25.30
C TRP A 332 10.96 -5.21 24.96
N GLN A 333 11.40 -6.00 25.98
CA GLN A 333 12.26 -7.16 25.74
C GLN A 333 11.54 -8.23 24.92
N ASP A 334 10.31 -8.55 25.29
CA ASP A 334 9.50 -9.55 24.58
C ASP A 334 9.16 -9.06 23.16
N TRP A 335 8.86 -7.78 23.01
CA TRP A 335 8.63 -7.14 21.72
C TRP A 335 9.84 -7.24 20.78
N ALA A 336 11.05 -7.02 21.30
CA ALA A 336 12.29 -7.14 20.52
C ALA A 336 12.59 -8.60 20.17
N LYS A 337 12.41 -9.54 21.11
CA LYS A 337 12.60 -10.98 20.86
C LYS A 337 11.64 -11.52 19.81
N ALA A 338 10.39 -11.08 19.81
CA ALA A 338 9.40 -11.44 18.79
C ALA A 338 9.82 -10.99 17.37
N ARG A 339 10.76 -10.05 17.28
CA ARG A 339 11.37 -9.55 16.02
C ARG A 339 12.75 -10.15 15.72
N GLY A 340 13.12 -11.22 16.41
CA GLY A 340 14.36 -11.94 16.21
C GLY A 340 15.59 -11.35 16.91
N ALA A 341 15.43 -10.27 17.68
CA ALA A 341 16.53 -9.73 18.47
C ALA A 341 16.80 -10.56 19.72
N LYS A 342 18.05 -10.57 20.20
CA LYS A 342 18.42 -11.24 21.48
C LYS A 342 17.84 -10.53 22.70
N GLY A 343 17.51 -9.25 22.56
CA GLY A 343 16.96 -8.37 23.57
C GLY A 343 17.08 -6.91 23.13
N LEU A 344 16.61 -6.00 23.97
CA LEU A 344 16.71 -4.56 23.77
C LEU A 344 17.34 -3.95 25.02
N ALA A 345 18.59 -3.50 24.92
CA ALA A 345 19.29 -2.87 26.02
C ALA A 345 18.73 -1.47 26.30
N TYR A 346 18.67 -1.05 27.56
CA TYR A 346 18.17 0.29 27.88
C TYR A 346 18.83 0.89 29.13
N ILE A 347 18.78 2.24 29.19
CA ILE A 347 19.11 3.08 30.33
C ILE A 347 17.91 3.98 30.62
N LEU A 348 17.64 4.22 31.90
CA LEU A 348 16.68 5.22 32.36
C LEU A 348 17.45 6.42 32.94
N VAL A 349 17.08 7.62 32.52
CA VAL A 349 17.64 8.88 33.01
C VAL A 349 16.70 9.43 34.07
N GLY A 350 17.09 9.38 35.33
CA GLY A 350 16.30 9.90 36.44
C GLY A 350 16.14 11.43 36.42
N GLU A 351 15.21 11.94 37.23
CA GLU A 351 14.96 13.40 37.33
C GLU A 351 16.18 14.16 37.87
N ASP A 352 17.04 13.49 38.62
CA ASP A 352 18.30 14.00 39.16
C ASP A 352 19.52 13.70 38.24
N SER A 353 19.27 13.30 37.01
CA SER A 353 20.29 12.84 36.04
C SER A 353 21.00 11.53 36.41
N THR A 354 20.56 10.83 37.44
CA THR A 354 21.12 9.50 37.76
C THR A 354 20.71 8.47 36.72
N LEU A 355 21.64 7.61 36.33
CA LEU A 355 21.37 6.53 35.40
C LEU A 355 20.98 5.24 36.12
N SER A 356 19.96 4.58 35.62
CA SER A 356 19.50 3.29 36.15
C SER A 356 19.16 2.32 35.00
N GLY A 357 18.90 1.05 35.33
CA GLY A 357 18.56 0.03 34.35
C GLY A 357 19.72 -0.97 34.10
N PRO A 358 19.48 -1.96 33.20
CA PRO A 358 20.42 -3.07 33.03
C PRO A 358 21.82 -2.65 32.51
N VAL A 359 21.85 -1.64 31.63
CA VAL A 359 23.10 -1.16 31.02
C VAL A 359 23.91 -0.28 31.98
N ALA A 360 23.23 0.60 32.73
CA ALA A 360 23.88 1.62 33.59
C ALA A 360 24.93 1.05 34.54
N LYS A 361 24.73 -0.17 35.02
CA LYS A 361 25.66 -0.85 35.96
C LYS A 361 26.97 -1.30 35.31
N ASN A 362 27.05 -1.29 33.99
CA ASN A 362 28.20 -1.77 33.24
C ASN A 362 29.00 -0.63 32.59
N LEU A 363 28.54 0.61 32.75
CA LEU A 363 29.21 1.78 32.21
C LEU A 363 30.34 2.28 33.13
N SER A 364 31.38 2.82 32.52
CA SER A 364 32.38 3.61 33.25
C SER A 364 31.79 4.93 33.77
N GLU A 365 32.51 5.63 34.64
CA GLU A 365 32.09 6.95 35.13
C GLU A 365 31.98 7.97 34.00
N GLU A 366 32.91 7.94 33.03
CA GLU A 366 32.91 8.82 31.86
C GLU A 366 31.74 8.51 30.93
N GLU A 367 31.49 7.24 30.64
CA GLU A 367 30.34 6.81 29.84
C GLU A 367 29.03 7.18 30.51
N SER A 368 28.92 6.99 31.83
CA SER A 368 27.74 7.35 32.61
C SER A 368 27.48 8.86 32.60
N ALA A 369 28.53 9.66 32.71
CA ALA A 369 28.39 11.13 32.68
C ALA A 369 28.04 11.68 31.29
N GLY A 370 28.46 11.00 30.21
CA GLY A 370 28.37 11.52 28.82
C GLY A 370 27.19 11.01 27.99
N ILE A 371 26.68 9.81 28.27
CA ILE A 371 25.75 9.15 27.33
C ILE A 371 24.44 9.90 27.10
N ALA A 372 23.84 10.49 28.13
CA ALA A 372 22.62 11.25 28.01
C ALA A 372 22.78 12.47 27.06
N ALA A 373 23.89 13.21 27.22
CA ALA A 373 24.23 14.32 26.36
C ALA A 373 24.54 13.88 24.92
N GLN A 374 25.23 12.75 24.77
CA GLN A 374 25.60 12.19 23.46
C GLN A 374 24.38 11.88 22.58
N VAL A 375 23.30 11.39 23.20
CA VAL A 375 22.06 11.03 22.47
C VAL A 375 20.95 12.10 22.57
N GLY A 376 21.22 13.21 23.27
CA GLY A 376 20.24 14.27 23.48
C GLY A 376 19.08 13.92 24.43
N ALA A 377 19.29 12.91 25.30
CA ALA A 377 18.28 12.50 26.29
C ALA A 377 18.19 13.52 27.45
N LYS A 378 17.00 13.71 27.96
CA LYS A 378 16.69 14.59 29.09
C LYS A 378 16.34 13.78 30.33
N ASN A 379 16.30 14.46 31.48
CA ASN A 379 15.80 13.86 32.72
C ASN A 379 14.37 13.35 32.49
N GLY A 380 14.09 12.14 32.96
CA GLY A 380 12.83 11.45 32.74
C GLY A 380 12.77 10.58 31.48
N ASP A 381 13.78 10.59 30.60
CA ASP A 381 13.78 9.81 29.36
C ASP A 381 14.35 8.40 29.56
N ALA A 382 14.00 7.50 28.63
CA ALA A 382 14.70 6.23 28.47
C ALA A 382 15.50 6.21 27.16
N ILE A 383 16.66 5.57 27.19
CA ILE A 383 17.53 5.38 26.03
C ILE A 383 17.55 3.89 25.69
N PHE A 384 17.09 3.52 24.50
CA PHE A 384 17.16 2.14 24.00
C PHE A 384 18.36 1.97 23.08
N PHE A 385 19.03 0.83 23.17
CA PHE A 385 20.22 0.52 22.40
C PHE A 385 20.07 -0.78 21.62
N ALA A 386 20.66 -0.81 20.43
CA ALA A 386 20.94 -2.04 19.71
C ALA A 386 22.43 -2.09 19.36
N ALA A 387 23.02 -3.27 19.50
CA ALA A 387 24.43 -3.50 19.22
C ALA A 387 24.61 -4.83 18.46
N GLY A 388 25.49 -4.85 17.45
CA GLY A 388 25.73 -6.02 16.60
C GLY A 388 26.17 -5.63 15.19
N SER A 389 25.69 -6.37 14.18
CA SER A 389 25.89 -5.95 12.79
C SER A 389 25.11 -4.65 12.50
N THR A 390 25.68 -3.80 11.69
CA THR A 390 25.13 -2.47 11.37
C THR A 390 23.68 -2.54 10.91
N ILE A 391 23.39 -3.35 9.88
CA ILE A 391 22.05 -3.44 9.27
C ILE A 391 21.00 -3.96 10.27
N SER A 392 21.31 -5.05 10.98
CA SER A 392 20.37 -5.65 11.94
C SER A 392 20.05 -4.70 13.10
N SER A 393 21.07 -3.98 13.59
CA SER A 393 20.92 -3.03 14.70
C SER A 393 20.11 -1.80 14.26
N GLN A 394 20.38 -1.25 13.08
CA GLN A 394 19.62 -0.15 12.51
C GLN A 394 18.14 -0.54 12.28
N ASN A 395 17.87 -1.71 11.69
CA ASN A 395 16.51 -2.20 11.48
C ASN A 395 15.74 -2.34 12.81
N LEU A 396 16.37 -2.88 13.84
CA LEU A 396 15.76 -2.99 15.17
C LEU A 396 15.43 -1.60 15.75
N LEU A 397 16.40 -0.68 15.71
CA LEU A 397 16.19 0.69 16.21
C LEU A 397 15.17 1.47 15.41
N GLY A 398 15.09 1.28 14.10
CA GLY A 398 14.03 1.85 13.27
C GLY A 398 12.65 1.37 13.68
N ALA A 399 12.49 0.08 13.98
CA ALA A 399 11.25 -0.46 14.53
C ALA A 399 10.95 0.09 15.94
N VAL A 400 11.95 0.17 16.82
CA VAL A 400 11.83 0.79 18.17
C VAL A 400 11.39 2.24 18.05
N ARG A 401 12.00 3.00 17.14
CA ARG A 401 11.65 4.40 16.86
C ARG A 401 10.17 4.56 16.52
N LEU A 402 9.64 3.74 15.62
CA LEU A 402 8.23 3.79 15.23
C LEU A 402 7.30 3.44 16.39
N GLU A 403 7.63 2.42 17.16
CA GLU A 403 6.87 2.03 18.36
C GLU A 403 6.86 3.15 19.42
N ILE A 404 8.01 3.83 19.64
CA ILE A 404 8.08 5.02 20.50
C ILE A 404 7.17 6.12 19.96
N GLY A 405 7.25 6.40 18.66
CA GLY A 405 6.41 7.39 17.99
C GLY A 405 4.92 7.20 18.26
N GLN A 406 4.46 5.94 18.20
CA GLN A 406 3.07 5.57 18.50
C GLN A 406 2.74 5.68 19.97
N ARG A 407 3.54 5.07 20.87
CA ARG A 407 3.26 5.07 22.33
C ARG A 407 3.32 6.46 22.95
N CYS A 408 4.23 7.30 22.48
CA CYS A 408 4.40 8.66 22.99
C CYS A 408 3.56 9.71 22.22
N ASN A 409 2.69 9.29 21.28
CA ASN A 409 1.86 10.16 20.43
C ASN A 409 2.68 11.28 19.74
N LEU A 410 3.87 10.93 19.23
CA LEU A 410 4.76 11.87 18.55
C LEU A 410 4.39 12.05 17.07
N ILE A 411 3.62 11.11 16.50
CA ILE A 411 3.28 11.08 15.08
C ILE A 411 2.12 12.04 14.81
N ASP A 412 2.34 13.03 13.94
CA ASP A 412 1.24 13.86 13.43
C ASP A 412 0.45 13.10 12.37
N GLU A 413 -0.68 12.52 12.79
CA GLU A 413 -1.55 11.71 11.93
C GLU A 413 -2.21 12.52 10.78
N LYS A 414 -2.15 13.86 10.83
CA LYS A 414 -2.70 14.73 9.79
C LYS A 414 -1.66 15.17 8.76
N ALA A 415 -0.38 14.95 9.05
CA ALA A 415 0.69 15.36 8.16
C ALA A 415 0.85 14.41 6.97
N TRP A 416 1.21 15.00 5.82
CA TRP A 416 1.65 14.30 4.63
C TRP A 416 3.12 14.59 4.39
N ASN A 417 4.00 13.64 4.72
CA ASN A 417 5.44 13.77 4.53
C ASN A 417 5.93 12.83 3.43
N PHE A 418 6.39 13.43 2.33
CA PHE A 418 6.97 12.74 1.18
C PHE A 418 8.48 12.84 1.20
N VAL A 419 9.14 11.77 0.77
CA VAL A 419 10.59 11.76 0.55
C VAL A 419 10.95 10.78 -0.56
N TRP A 420 11.86 11.18 -1.44
CA TRP A 420 12.52 10.28 -2.37
C TRP A 420 13.69 9.59 -1.68
N ILE A 421 13.73 8.27 -1.73
CA ILE A 421 14.90 7.48 -1.32
C ILE A 421 15.67 7.14 -2.59
N VAL A 422 16.95 7.52 -2.61
CA VAL A 422 17.85 7.36 -3.75
C VAL A 422 19.14 6.67 -3.33
N ASP A 423 19.95 6.26 -4.31
CA ASP A 423 21.27 5.66 -4.05
C ASP A 423 21.21 4.38 -3.22
N ALA A 424 20.21 3.54 -3.49
CA ALA A 424 20.10 2.23 -2.87
C ALA A 424 21.21 1.29 -3.37
N PRO A 425 21.63 0.29 -2.57
CA PRO A 425 22.51 -0.77 -3.03
C PRO A 425 21.95 -1.46 -4.28
N MET A 426 22.81 -1.79 -5.23
CA MET A 426 22.39 -2.53 -6.44
C MET A 426 22.18 -4.01 -6.15
N PHE A 427 23.00 -4.56 -5.26
CA PHE A 427 23.01 -5.96 -4.86
C PHE A 427 23.03 -6.12 -3.35
N GLU A 428 22.47 -7.22 -2.89
CA GLU A 428 22.60 -7.69 -1.51
C GLU A 428 23.06 -9.15 -1.49
N PRO A 429 23.72 -9.61 -0.43
CA PRO A 429 24.08 -11.02 -0.28
C PRO A 429 22.83 -11.89 -0.25
N VAL A 430 22.86 -13.04 -0.95
CA VAL A 430 21.79 -14.06 -0.86
C VAL A 430 21.63 -14.56 0.58
N ASP A 431 22.72 -14.60 1.33
CA ASP A 431 22.75 -14.93 2.74
C ASP A 431 23.61 -13.87 3.47
N ALA A 432 22.97 -13.10 4.35
CA ALA A 432 23.64 -12.04 5.11
C ALA A 432 24.74 -12.56 6.04
N GLU A 433 24.62 -13.82 6.54
CA GLU A 433 25.62 -14.46 7.39
C GLU A 433 26.76 -15.10 6.58
N ASN A 434 26.52 -15.36 5.28
CA ASN A 434 27.50 -15.94 4.36
C ASN A 434 27.54 -15.16 3.03
N PRO A 435 28.21 -14.01 2.96
CA PRO A 435 28.29 -13.22 1.72
C PRO A 435 28.90 -13.95 0.52
N SER A 436 29.63 -15.08 0.74
CA SER A 436 30.16 -15.92 -0.33
C SER A 436 29.12 -16.79 -1.01
N ALA A 437 27.89 -16.87 -0.48
CA ALA A 437 26.79 -17.60 -1.11
C ALA A 437 26.29 -16.96 -2.42
N GLY A 438 26.72 -15.74 -2.73
CA GLY A 438 26.38 -15.01 -3.96
C GLY A 438 25.58 -13.75 -3.71
N TRP A 439 25.15 -13.12 -4.79
CA TRP A 439 24.45 -11.84 -4.80
C TRP A 439 23.06 -11.97 -5.42
N THR A 440 22.12 -11.17 -4.94
CA THR A 440 20.83 -10.93 -5.57
C THR A 440 20.63 -9.45 -5.84
N ALA A 441 19.79 -9.09 -6.80
CA ALA A 441 19.46 -7.70 -7.07
C ALA A 441 18.47 -7.18 -6.01
N VAL A 442 18.71 -6.00 -5.46
CA VAL A 442 17.84 -5.38 -4.44
C VAL A 442 16.48 -5.01 -5.03
N HIS A 443 16.44 -4.40 -6.22
CA HIS A 443 15.19 -4.07 -6.92
C HIS A 443 14.80 -5.19 -7.88
N HIS A 444 15.32 -5.14 -9.11
CA HIS A 444 15.14 -6.18 -10.14
C HIS A 444 16.36 -6.21 -11.06
N PRO A 445 16.63 -7.31 -11.76
CA PRO A 445 17.86 -7.47 -12.54
C PRO A 445 17.99 -6.56 -13.77
N PHE A 446 16.98 -5.76 -14.09
CA PHE A 446 17.00 -4.80 -15.20
C PHE A 446 17.34 -3.38 -14.75
N THR A 447 17.57 -3.16 -13.46
CA THR A 447 17.99 -1.89 -12.89
C THR A 447 19.44 -1.60 -13.27
N GLY A 448 19.69 -0.43 -13.85
CA GLY A 448 21.04 0.02 -14.17
C GLY A 448 21.84 0.43 -12.93
N PRO A 449 23.16 0.24 -12.95
CA PRO A 449 24.05 0.87 -11.98
C PRO A 449 24.05 2.39 -12.15
N LYS A 450 24.34 3.15 -11.10
CA LYS A 450 24.68 4.56 -11.28
C LYS A 450 25.90 4.71 -12.21
N PRO A 451 26.00 5.77 -13.01
CA PRO A 451 27.03 5.92 -14.03
C PRO A 451 28.44 5.68 -13.55
N GLU A 452 28.78 6.13 -12.35
CA GLU A 452 30.09 5.95 -11.73
C GLU A 452 30.46 4.49 -11.41
N TYR A 453 29.48 3.61 -11.28
CA TYR A 453 29.66 2.17 -11.00
C TYR A 453 29.55 1.30 -12.27
N ALA A 454 29.21 1.85 -13.43
CA ALA A 454 28.95 1.10 -14.66
C ALA A 454 30.09 0.16 -15.08
N GLN A 455 31.35 0.51 -14.75
CA GLN A 455 32.53 -0.29 -15.09
C GLN A 455 32.99 -1.24 -13.97
N THR A 456 32.45 -1.08 -12.74
CA THR A 456 33.00 -1.74 -11.54
C THR A 456 31.98 -2.56 -10.76
N PHE A 457 30.69 -2.43 -10.99
CA PHE A 457 29.62 -3.06 -10.19
C PHE A 457 29.76 -4.58 -10.06
N ASP A 458 30.25 -5.26 -11.08
CA ASP A 458 30.47 -6.71 -11.10
C ASP A 458 31.77 -7.16 -10.42
N LYS A 459 32.71 -6.22 -10.20
CA LYS A 459 33.97 -6.47 -9.49
C LYS A 459 33.86 -6.17 -8.01
N ASP A 460 33.00 -5.22 -7.66
CA ASP A 460 32.71 -4.83 -6.27
C ASP A 460 31.19 -4.66 -6.07
N PRO A 461 30.43 -5.77 -6.09
CA PRO A 461 28.97 -5.74 -5.95
C PRO A 461 28.50 -5.14 -4.63
N LYS A 462 29.30 -5.30 -3.56
CA LYS A 462 28.98 -4.80 -2.21
C LYS A 462 28.80 -3.27 -2.16
N ASN A 463 29.58 -2.55 -2.94
CA ASN A 463 29.61 -1.09 -2.92
C ASN A 463 28.89 -0.46 -4.12
N ALA A 464 28.37 -1.27 -5.05
CA ALA A 464 27.68 -0.79 -6.22
C ALA A 464 26.31 -0.20 -5.86
N LEU A 465 26.04 1.02 -6.34
CA LEU A 465 24.76 1.68 -6.17
C LEU A 465 23.88 1.54 -7.42
N ALA A 466 22.61 1.28 -7.20
CA ALA A 466 21.58 1.24 -8.22
C ALA A 466 21.18 2.67 -8.66
N TYR A 467 20.87 2.83 -9.94
CA TYR A 467 20.23 4.06 -10.43
C TYR A 467 18.72 3.94 -10.23
N ALA A 468 18.33 3.74 -8.97
CA ALA A 468 16.98 3.50 -8.50
C ALA A 468 16.50 4.61 -7.57
N TYR A 469 15.20 4.72 -7.43
CA TYR A 469 14.52 5.74 -6.64
C TYR A 469 13.16 5.22 -6.18
N ASP A 470 12.86 5.39 -4.89
CA ASP A 470 11.59 5.01 -4.28
C ASP A 470 10.93 6.25 -3.68
N ILE A 471 9.63 6.38 -3.86
CA ILE A 471 8.83 7.43 -3.22
C ILE A 471 8.16 6.88 -1.97
N VAL A 472 8.45 7.54 -0.85
CA VAL A 472 7.91 7.19 0.47
C VAL A 472 6.95 8.26 0.94
N LEU A 473 5.82 7.84 1.48
CA LEU A 473 4.81 8.68 2.10
C LEU A 473 4.48 8.14 3.49
N ASN A 474 4.76 8.93 4.54
CA ASN A 474 4.38 8.58 5.91
C ASN A 474 4.85 7.15 6.32
N GLY A 475 6.09 6.80 6.04
CA GLY A 475 6.65 5.48 6.37
C GLY A 475 6.21 4.35 5.43
N ASN A 476 5.53 4.65 4.33
CA ASN A 476 5.11 3.68 3.34
C ASN A 476 5.75 3.99 1.99
N GLU A 477 6.44 3.02 1.41
CA GLU A 477 6.84 3.06 0.02
C GLU A 477 5.57 2.98 -0.85
N ILE A 478 5.24 4.05 -1.55
CA ILE A 478 4.08 4.12 -2.44
C ILE A 478 4.44 3.86 -3.90
N GLY A 479 5.72 3.79 -4.22
CA GLY A 479 6.19 3.43 -5.54
C GLY A 479 7.69 3.40 -5.62
N GLY A 480 8.20 2.68 -6.62
CA GLY A 480 9.64 2.56 -6.88
C GLY A 480 9.93 2.45 -8.36
N GLY A 481 11.11 2.87 -8.74
CA GLY A 481 11.55 2.87 -10.11
C GLY A 481 13.06 2.89 -10.28
N SER A 482 13.51 2.80 -11.52
CA SER A 482 14.94 2.89 -11.86
C SER A 482 15.15 3.32 -13.29
N ILE A 483 16.37 3.74 -13.60
CA ILE A 483 16.88 3.77 -14.95
C ILE A 483 17.27 2.35 -15.32
N ARG A 484 16.85 1.91 -16.52
CA ARG A 484 17.01 0.53 -16.95
C ARG A 484 18.31 0.31 -17.69
N ILE A 485 18.78 -0.93 -17.62
CA ILE A 485 19.83 -1.38 -18.52
C ILE A 485 19.22 -1.51 -19.91
N HIS A 486 19.86 -0.88 -20.90
CA HIS A 486 19.47 -0.95 -22.31
C HIS A 486 20.58 -1.54 -23.20
N GLN A 487 21.74 -1.88 -22.62
CA GLN A 487 22.87 -2.47 -23.31
C GLN A 487 22.95 -3.96 -22.98
N ARG A 488 22.97 -4.81 -24.02
CA ARG A 488 23.01 -6.26 -23.88
C ARG A 488 24.18 -6.76 -23.02
N GLU A 489 25.37 -6.23 -23.26
CA GLU A 489 26.58 -6.60 -22.52
C GLU A 489 26.50 -6.28 -21.03
N MET A 490 26.00 -5.11 -20.70
CA MET A 490 25.79 -4.71 -19.30
C MET A 490 24.75 -5.64 -18.63
N GLN A 491 23.66 -5.96 -19.34
CA GLN A 491 22.63 -6.86 -18.82
C GLN A 491 23.18 -8.27 -18.55
N GLN A 492 24.03 -8.78 -19.43
CA GLN A 492 24.70 -10.08 -19.24
C GLN A 492 25.64 -10.07 -18.02
N ARG A 493 26.36 -8.97 -17.80
CA ARG A 493 27.20 -8.80 -16.60
C ARG A 493 26.37 -8.83 -15.31
N VAL A 494 25.22 -8.16 -15.28
CA VAL A 494 24.31 -8.19 -14.12
C VAL A 494 23.80 -9.61 -13.89
N PHE A 495 23.30 -10.30 -14.91
CA PHE A 495 22.84 -11.68 -14.78
C PHE A 495 23.93 -12.62 -14.22
N LYS A 496 25.15 -12.47 -14.69
CA LYS A 496 26.30 -13.23 -14.16
C LYS A 496 26.57 -12.91 -12.69
N THR A 497 26.50 -11.65 -12.29
CA THR A 497 26.72 -11.21 -10.89
C THR A 497 25.70 -11.83 -9.94
N ILE A 498 24.44 -11.94 -10.36
CA ILE A 498 23.37 -12.59 -9.57
C ILE A 498 23.30 -14.12 -9.77
N GLY A 499 24.34 -14.72 -10.36
CA GLY A 499 24.49 -16.18 -10.45
C GLY A 499 23.70 -16.86 -11.58
N LEU A 500 23.10 -16.12 -12.52
CA LEU A 500 22.46 -16.71 -13.70
C LEU A 500 23.50 -17.12 -14.74
N SER A 501 23.48 -18.37 -15.15
CA SER A 501 24.26 -18.83 -16.29
C SER A 501 23.75 -18.19 -17.60
N GLN A 502 24.60 -18.15 -18.63
CA GLN A 502 24.22 -17.64 -19.94
C GLN A 502 23.01 -18.41 -20.52
N ALA A 503 22.99 -19.73 -20.37
CA ALA A 503 21.89 -20.56 -20.85
C ALA A 503 20.56 -20.26 -20.13
N GLU A 504 20.60 -20.04 -18.82
CA GLU A 504 19.41 -19.64 -18.05
C GLU A 504 18.93 -18.24 -18.41
N ALA A 505 19.84 -17.27 -18.56
CA ALA A 505 19.52 -15.92 -19.00
C ALA A 505 18.87 -15.90 -20.39
N GLU A 506 19.44 -16.61 -21.36
CA GLU A 506 18.86 -16.77 -22.71
C GLU A 506 17.51 -17.51 -22.63
N SER A 507 17.41 -18.56 -21.82
CA SER A 507 16.15 -19.29 -21.65
C SER A 507 15.03 -18.43 -21.05
N LYS A 508 15.31 -17.58 -20.09
CA LYS A 508 14.31 -16.76 -19.37
C LYS A 508 14.04 -15.41 -20.04
N PHE A 509 15.09 -14.74 -20.51
CA PHE A 509 15.07 -13.35 -20.97
C PHE A 509 15.60 -13.17 -22.39
N GLY A 510 15.79 -14.27 -23.17
CA GLY A 510 16.37 -14.22 -24.52
C GLY A 510 15.65 -13.25 -25.45
N PHE A 511 14.33 -13.16 -25.37
CA PHE A 511 13.54 -12.24 -26.18
C PHE A 511 13.84 -10.74 -25.89
N LEU A 512 14.14 -10.38 -24.63
CA LEU A 512 14.56 -9.05 -24.26
C LEU A 512 16.00 -8.78 -24.70
N LEU A 513 16.90 -9.76 -24.48
CA LEU A 513 18.29 -9.68 -24.93
C LEU A 513 18.39 -9.57 -26.46
N GLU A 514 17.49 -10.24 -27.18
CA GLU A 514 17.37 -10.12 -28.64
C GLU A 514 16.93 -8.71 -29.04
N ALA A 515 15.90 -8.16 -28.38
CA ALA A 515 15.43 -6.80 -28.65
C ALA A 515 16.54 -5.75 -28.43
N PHE A 516 17.46 -5.98 -27.51
CA PHE A 516 18.59 -5.07 -27.26
C PHE A 516 19.62 -5.02 -28.40
N ASN A 517 19.54 -5.92 -29.38
CA ASN A 517 20.35 -5.83 -30.59
C ASN A 517 19.83 -4.77 -31.59
N TYR A 518 18.61 -4.26 -31.40
CA TYR A 518 17.94 -3.36 -32.34
C TYR A 518 17.88 -1.90 -31.88
N GLY A 519 18.91 -1.43 -31.19
CA GLY A 519 19.07 -0.01 -30.82
C GLY A 519 18.07 0.49 -29.77
N PRO A 520 17.97 -0.16 -28.60
CA PRO A 520 17.10 0.33 -27.53
C PRO A 520 17.54 1.71 -27.06
N PRO A 521 16.59 2.63 -26.83
CA PRO A 521 16.91 3.92 -26.24
C PRO A 521 17.28 3.79 -24.76
N PRO A 522 18.06 4.70 -24.17
CA PRO A 522 18.09 4.85 -22.72
C PRO A 522 16.67 5.10 -22.21
N HIS A 523 16.25 4.41 -21.16
CA HIS A 523 14.90 4.53 -20.64
C HIS A 523 14.84 4.26 -19.15
N GLY A 524 13.79 4.75 -18.52
CA GLY A 524 13.51 4.57 -17.12
C GLY A 524 12.02 4.66 -16.82
N GLY A 525 11.65 4.27 -15.64
CA GLY A 525 10.24 4.28 -15.26
C GLY A 525 10.03 4.05 -13.78
N ILE A 526 8.77 4.11 -13.39
CA ILE A 526 8.31 3.94 -12.02
C ILE A 526 6.98 3.21 -11.98
N ALA A 527 6.76 2.43 -10.95
CA ALA A 527 5.47 1.84 -10.63
C ALA A 527 4.96 2.38 -9.29
N LEU A 528 3.77 2.97 -9.28
CA LEU A 528 3.09 3.43 -8.06
C LEU A 528 2.01 2.42 -7.66
N GLY A 529 2.05 1.94 -6.42
CA GLY A 529 1.05 1.02 -5.86
C GLY A 529 -0.29 1.71 -5.67
N LEU A 530 -1.22 1.55 -6.62
CA LEU A 530 -2.51 2.24 -6.60
C LEU A 530 -3.36 1.87 -5.39
N ASP A 531 -3.34 0.61 -4.98
CA ASP A 531 -4.09 0.14 -3.80
C ASP A 531 -3.56 0.79 -2.52
N ARG A 532 -2.23 0.86 -2.35
CA ARG A 532 -1.57 1.50 -1.21
C ARG A 532 -1.83 3.00 -1.18
N LEU A 533 -1.70 3.68 -2.32
CA LEU A 533 -2.00 5.10 -2.45
C LEU A 533 -3.46 5.40 -2.06
N CYS A 534 -4.41 4.62 -2.56
CA CYS A 534 -5.83 4.76 -2.22
C CYS A 534 -6.11 4.48 -0.73
N ALA A 535 -5.44 3.49 -0.12
CA ALA A 535 -5.59 3.19 1.30
C ALA A 535 -5.11 4.35 2.17
N LEU A 536 -3.94 4.93 1.87
CA LEU A 536 -3.42 6.11 2.57
C LEU A 536 -4.37 7.32 2.44
N LEU A 537 -4.84 7.61 1.22
CA LEU A 537 -5.78 8.71 0.95
C LEU A 537 -7.15 8.51 1.64
N ALA A 538 -7.56 7.26 1.85
CA ALA A 538 -8.79 6.91 2.55
C ALA A 538 -8.64 6.86 4.08
N GLY A 539 -7.40 6.91 4.61
CA GLY A 539 -7.12 6.63 6.02
C GLY A 539 -7.45 5.18 6.41
N ALA A 540 -7.37 4.25 5.46
CA ALA A 540 -7.70 2.84 5.67
C ALA A 540 -6.52 2.06 6.25
N ALA A 541 -6.80 1.18 7.21
CA ALA A 541 -5.77 0.35 7.86
C ALA A 541 -5.25 -0.79 6.96
N SER A 542 -5.98 -1.14 5.91
CA SER A 542 -5.63 -2.22 4.98
C SER A 542 -6.03 -1.87 3.55
N ILE A 543 -5.20 -2.30 2.58
CA ILE A 543 -5.54 -2.17 1.15
C ILE A 543 -6.81 -2.94 0.78
N ARG A 544 -7.24 -3.93 1.55
CA ARG A 544 -8.50 -4.66 1.36
C ARG A 544 -9.73 -3.75 1.42
N GLU A 545 -9.64 -2.63 2.13
CA GLU A 545 -10.76 -1.69 2.26
C GLU A 545 -10.99 -0.84 0.99
N VAL A 546 -9.98 -0.72 0.15
CA VAL A 546 -10.03 0.05 -1.11
C VAL A 546 -10.09 -0.84 -2.36
N ILE A 547 -10.19 -2.16 -2.19
CA ILE A 547 -10.38 -3.15 -3.25
C ILE A 547 -11.83 -3.65 -3.18
N ALA A 548 -12.50 -3.73 -4.34
CA ALA A 548 -13.91 -4.11 -4.39
C ALA A 548 -14.15 -5.53 -3.82
N PHE A 549 -13.38 -6.52 -4.28
CA PHE A 549 -13.47 -7.92 -3.86
C PHE A 549 -12.07 -8.46 -3.52
N PRO A 550 -11.53 -8.11 -2.33
CA PRO A 550 -10.20 -8.56 -1.93
C PRO A 550 -10.24 -10.01 -1.44
N LYS A 551 -9.06 -10.64 -1.38
CA LYS A 551 -8.86 -11.92 -0.69
C LYS A 551 -8.64 -11.68 0.81
N THR A 552 -8.97 -12.70 1.62
CA THR A 552 -8.66 -12.72 3.06
C THR A 552 -7.14 -12.74 3.30
N ALA A 553 -6.73 -12.59 4.55
CA ALA A 553 -5.34 -12.77 4.96
C ALA A 553 -4.78 -14.17 4.68
N SER A 554 -5.64 -15.17 4.53
CA SER A 554 -5.29 -16.55 4.12
C SER A 554 -5.34 -16.78 2.60
N GLY A 555 -5.64 -15.75 1.80
CA GLY A 555 -5.72 -15.83 0.33
C GLY A 555 -7.04 -16.37 -0.21
N GLY A 556 -8.00 -16.66 0.65
CA GLY A 556 -9.32 -17.16 0.24
C GLY A 556 -10.27 -16.03 -0.18
N ASP A 557 -11.27 -16.39 -0.98
CA ASP A 557 -12.40 -15.55 -1.34
C ASP A 557 -13.69 -16.13 -0.72
N PRO A 558 -14.17 -15.57 0.40
CA PRO A 558 -15.37 -16.12 1.08
C PRO A 558 -16.66 -15.94 0.26
N LEU A 559 -16.70 -15.03 -0.71
CA LEU A 559 -17.86 -14.79 -1.57
C LEU A 559 -18.05 -15.90 -2.59
N THR A 560 -16.96 -16.28 -3.30
CA THR A 560 -17.01 -17.29 -4.36
C THR A 560 -16.55 -18.67 -3.90
N GLY A 561 -15.91 -18.74 -2.72
CA GLY A 561 -15.28 -19.95 -2.21
C GLY A 561 -13.93 -20.29 -2.86
N ALA A 562 -13.38 -19.39 -3.68
CA ALA A 562 -12.09 -19.62 -4.33
C ALA A 562 -10.91 -19.53 -3.32
N PRO A 563 -9.82 -20.32 -3.50
CA PRO A 563 -9.65 -21.35 -4.54
C PRO A 563 -10.46 -22.61 -4.26
N THR A 564 -10.94 -23.26 -5.33
CA THR A 564 -11.71 -24.50 -5.23
C THR A 564 -10.97 -25.65 -5.92
N PRO A 565 -11.16 -26.89 -5.47
CA PRO A 565 -10.67 -28.06 -6.20
C PRO A 565 -11.25 -28.12 -7.60
N ILE A 566 -10.43 -28.52 -8.57
CA ILE A 566 -10.90 -28.81 -9.94
C ILE A 566 -11.46 -30.23 -10.04
N THR A 567 -12.45 -30.43 -10.89
CA THR A 567 -13.01 -31.76 -11.16
C THR A 567 -12.03 -32.66 -11.93
N PRO A 568 -12.16 -34.01 -11.84
CA PRO A 568 -11.34 -34.91 -12.65
C PRO A 568 -11.44 -34.65 -14.16
N ALA A 569 -12.61 -34.22 -14.64
CA ALA A 569 -12.80 -33.83 -16.04
C ALA A 569 -11.97 -32.59 -16.41
N GLN A 570 -12.04 -31.52 -15.61
CA GLN A 570 -11.23 -30.30 -15.78
C GLN A 570 -9.73 -30.61 -15.69
N ARG A 571 -9.32 -31.47 -14.75
CA ARG A 571 -7.92 -31.87 -14.61
C ARG A 571 -7.41 -32.59 -15.86
N LYS A 572 -8.20 -33.51 -16.42
CA LYS A 572 -7.89 -34.20 -17.66
C LYS A 572 -7.86 -33.24 -18.86
N GLU A 573 -8.88 -32.37 -18.97
CA GLU A 573 -8.99 -31.40 -20.07
C GLU A 573 -7.84 -30.40 -20.08
N SER A 574 -7.45 -29.88 -18.92
CA SER A 574 -6.36 -28.93 -18.78
C SER A 574 -4.96 -29.55 -18.91
N GLY A 575 -4.85 -30.88 -18.88
CA GLY A 575 -3.58 -31.59 -19.05
C GLY A 575 -2.54 -31.30 -17.97
N VAL A 576 -2.98 -30.98 -16.73
CA VAL A 576 -2.07 -30.58 -15.62
C VAL A 576 -1.11 -31.69 -15.19
N ASP A 577 -1.46 -32.96 -15.44
CA ASP A 577 -0.63 -34.11 -15.13
C ASP A 577 0.27 -34.55 -16.30
N THR A 578 0.19 -33.88 -17.46
CA THR A 578 0.97 -34.25 -18.65
C THR A 578 2.37 -33.65 -18.53
N PRO A 579 3.45 -34.44 -18.63
CA PRO A 579 4.79 -33.92 -18.70
C PRO A 579 4.97 -33.01 -19.92
N ALA A 580 5.87 -32.03 -19.82
CA ALA A 580 6.25 -31.24 -20.99
C ALA A 580 6.83 -32.11 -22.07
N ALA A 581 6.48 -31.86 -23.33
CA ALA A 581 7.11 -32.55 -24.46
C ALA A 581 8.62 -32.26 -24.46
N ALA A 582 9.43 -33.30 -24.64
CA ALA A 582 10.87 -33.11 -24.82
C ALA A 582 11.10 -32.27 -26.09
N LYS A 583 11.88 -31.19 -25.94
CA LYS A 583 12.29 -30.33 -27.07
C LYS A 583 13.38 -30.96 -27.86
#